data_e8b7c8f590d49f737c0f5a99657e0299
#
_entry.id   e8b7c8f590d49f737c0f5a99657e0299
#
_cell.length_a   1.000
_cell.length_b   1.000
_cell.length_c   1.000
_cell.angle_alpha   90.00
_cell.angle_beta   90.00
_cell.angle_gamma   90.00
#
_symmetry.space_group_name_H-M   'P 1'
#
loop_
_entity.id
_entity.type
_entity.pdbx_description
1 polymer ?
#
loop_
_entity_poly.entity_id
_entity_poly.type
_entity_poly.pdbx_seq_one_letter_code
_entity_poly.pdbx_strand_id
1 'polypeptide(L)'
;MSTSAATEYAGAWTVGRSVRRTALLVLFGFLAVGLNTGIGYVTAGIRAIPIGTGVLLCLAFATGVHLLHRATWLALLSLLPALFVLVGSVQLAPDLALEQRGVRQQVTIVDAEATGKRHTFTLRGATGPLDEPLVYQGSAPGYRVGDTLTVLSDPDGRIALRDADRVDSAGKVTGLVLGTLGWTLIALLAGVRGHVRRRTGRHAGLVF
;
A
#
# COMPACT_ATOMS: atom_id res chain seq x y z
N MET A 1 20.43 -0.43 52.65
CA MET A 1 20.06 0.58 51.62
C MET A 1 20.40 0.20 50.17
N SER A 2 20.29 -1.08 49.71
CA SER A 2 20.72 -1.47 48.37
C SER A 2 19.61 -2.06 47.47
N THR A 3 18.40 -2.26 47.97
CA THR A 3 17.29 -2.85 47.19
C THR A 3 16.60 -1.86 46.22
N SER A 4 16.64 -0.56 46.51
CA SER A 4 15.96 0.46 45.69
C SER A 4 16.66 0.67 44.33
N ALA A 5 17.98 0.71 44.28
CA ALA A 5 18.75 0.91 43.09
C ALA A 5 18.61 -0.26 42.07
N ALA A 6 18.59 -1.51 42.57
CA ALA A 6 18.45 -2.69 41.71
C ALA A 6 17.07 -2.77 41.03
N THR A 7 16.02 -2.33 41.71
CA THR A 7 14.65 -2.26 41.16
C THR A 7 14.51 -1.16 40.09
N GLU A 8 15.21 -0.05 40.26
CA GLU A 8 15.21 1.07 39.31
C GLU A 8 15.96 0.71 38.03
N TYR A 9 17.12 0.05 38.12
CA TYR A 9 17.86 -0.47 37.00
C TYR A 9 17.08 -1.54 36.23
N ALA A 10 16.45 -2.49 36.91
CA ALA A 10 15.60 -3.50 36.26
C ALA A 10 14.40 -2.89 35.51
N GLY A 11 13.82 -1.81 36.06
CA GLY A 11 12.75 -1.04 35.41
C GLY A 11 13.23 -0.36 34.10
N ALA A 12 14.39 0.26 34.10
CA ALA A 12 14.97 0.95 32.93
C ALA A 12 15.27 -0.01 31.77
N TRP A 13 15.81 -1.19 32.06
CA TRP A 13 16.10 -2.21 31.05
C TRP A 13 14.85 -2.76 30.36
N THR A 14 13.74 -2.89 31.07
CA THR A 14 12.47 -3.37 30.51
C THR A 14 11.79 -2.32 29.61
N VAL A 15 11.90 -1.03 29.96
CA VAL A 15 11.40 0.10 29.14
C VAL A 15 12.18 0.16 27.84
N GLY A 16 13.51 0.19 27.89
CA GLY A 16 14.38 0.25 26.70
C GLY A 16 14.10 -0.88 25.71
N ARG A 17 13.91 -2.11 26.20
CA ARG A 17 13.58 -3.27 25.34
C ARG A 17 12.22 -3.13 24.66
N SER A 18 11.21 -2.59 25.34
CA SER A 18 9.89 -2.35 24.76
C SER A 18 9.93 -1.27 23.67
N VAL A 19 10.58 -0.15 23.96
CA VAL A 19 10.76 0.95 23.02
C VAL A 19 11.50 0.48 21.77
N ARG A 20 12.60 -0.25 21.92
CA ARG A 20 13.36 -0.80 20.78
C ARG A 20 12.52 -1.72 19.89
N ARG A 21 11.70 -2.60 20.48
CA ARG A 21 10.81 -3.50 19.72
C ARG A 21 9.75 -2.73 18.95
N THR A 22 9.15 -1.71 19.57
CA THR A 22 8.17 -0.86 18.90
C THR A 22 8.82 -0.05 17.78
N ALA A 23 9.99 0.53 18.02
CA ALA A 23 10.75 1.27 17.00
C ALA A 23 11.11 0.38 15.80
N LEU A 24 11.52 -0.88 16.05
CA LEU A 24 11.80 -1.84 14.98
C LEU A 24 10.55 -2.18 14.15
N LEU A 25 9.38 -2.32 14.78
CA LEU A 25 8.13 -2.54 14.07
C LEU A 25 7.72 -1.34 13.21
N VAL A 26 7.85 -0.13 13.75
CA VAL A 26 7.56 1.09 12.99
C VAL A 26 8.51 1.21 11.81
N LEU A 27 9.81 1.03 12.02
CA LEU A 27 10.81 1.05 10.95
C LEU A 27 10.51 -0.01 9.89
N PHE A 28 10.18 -1.23 10.30
CA PHE A 28 9.79 -2.30 9.38
C PHE A 28 8.57 -1.91 8.56
N GLY A 29 7.55 -1.27 9.16
CA GLY A 29 6.36 -0.78 8.44
C GLY A 29 6.73 0.21 7.34
N PHE A 30 7.55 1.22 7.64
CA PHE A 30 8.03 2.19 6.64
C PHE A 30 8.85 1.54 5.52
N LEU A 31 9.77 0.64 5.89
CA LEU A 31 10.58 -0.09 4.90
C LEU A 31 9.73 -0.99 4.01
N ALA A 32 8.72 -1.66 4.58
CA ALA A 32 7.80 -2.50 3.82
C ALA A 32 6.99 -1.70 2.78
N VAL A 33 6.49 -0.52 3.18
CA VAL A 33 5.78 0.40 2.27
C VAL A 33 6.69 0.87 1.15
N GLY A 34 7.87 1.39 1.47
CA GLY A 34 8.84 1.88 0.49
C GLY A 34 9.32 0.78 -0.46
N LEU A 35 9.64 -0.40 0.09
CA LEU A 35 10.10 -1.56 -0.69
C LEU A 35 9.01 -2.04 -1.66
N ASN A 36 7.76 -2.20 -1.19
CA ASN A 36 6.69 -2.68 -2.04
C ASN A 36 6.33 -1.68 -3.15
N THR A 37 6.35 -0.38 -2.85
CA THR A 37 6.15 0.67 -3.86
C THR A 37 7.30 0.67 -4.88
N GLY A 38 8.54 0.54 -4.42
CA GLY A 38 9.71 0.44 -5.31
C GLY A 38 9.68 -0.81 -6.20
N ILE A 39 9.33 -1.97 -5.64
CA ILE A 39 9.13 -3.20 -6.43
C ILE A 39 8.04 -2.97 -7.48
N GLY A 40 6.90 -2.39 -7.10
CA GLY A 40 5.81 -2.10 -8.03
C GLY A 40 6.22 -1.15 -9.16
N TYR A 41 7.09 -0.17 -8.87
CA TYR A 41 7.64 0.75 -9.88
C TYR A 41 8.57 0.04 -10.89
N VAL A 42 9.49 -0.79 -10.38
CA VAL A 42 10.46 -1.53 -11.23
C VAL A 42 9.76 -2.63 -12.05
N THR A 43 8.76 -3.29 -11.45
CA THR A 43 7.99 -4.35 -12.10
C THR A 43 6.69 -3.83 -12.73
N ALA A 44 6.66 -2.55 -13.13
CA ALA A 44 5.49 -1.93 -13.73
C ALA A 44 4.96 -2.76 -14.91
N GLY A 45 3.66 -3.07 -14.90
CA GLY A 45 3.01 -4.00 -15.85
C GLY A 45 2.75 -5.41 -15.28
N ILE A 46 3.55 -5.92 -14.35
CA ILE A 46 3.37 -7.25 -13.75
C ILE A 46 2.76 -7.11 -12.35
N ARG A 47 1.45 -6.92 -12.28
CA ARG A 47 0.73 -6.67 -11.01
C ARG A 47 0.86 -7.77 -9.96
N ALA A 48 1.09 -9.02 -10.39
CA ALA A 48 1.19 -10.16 -9.48
C ALA A 48 2.38 -10.02 -8.49
N ILE A 49 3.49 -9.41 -8.92
CA ILE A 49 4.68 -9.26 -8.08
C ILE A 49 4.43 -8.33 -6.88
N PRO A 50 4.02 -7.05 -7.06
CA PRO A 50 3.79 -6.16 -5.93
C PRO A 50 2.58 -6.58 -5.07
N ILE A 51 1.61 -7.30 -5.62
CA ILE A 51 0.52 -7.90 -4.82
C ILE A 51 1.09 -9.00 -3.91
N GLY A 52 1.84 -9.96 -4.45
CA GLY A 52 2.41 -11.06 -3.68
C GLY A 52 3.38 -10.58 -2.61
N THR A 53 4.33 -9.71 -2.96
CA THR A 53 5.27 -9.13 -1.99
C THR A 53 4.57 -8.28 -0.94
N GLY A 54 3.58 -7.49 -1.32
CA GLY A 54 2.80 -6.67 -0.39
C GLY A 54 2.01 -7.52 0.61
N VAL A 55 1.37 -8.61 0.16
CA VAL A 55 0.68 -9.55 1.07
C VAL A 55 1.66 -10.16 2.06
N LEU A 56 2.83 -10.62 1.61
CA LEU A 56 3.86 -11.18 2.49
C LEU A 56 4.35 -10.15 3.53
N LEU A 57 4.57 -8.91 3.14
CA LEU A 57 4.99 -7.84 4.04
C LEU A 57 3.91 -7.48 5.07
N CYS A 58 2.63 -7.47 4.65
CA CYS A 58 1.49 -7.27 5.56
C CYS A 58 1.39 -8.39 6.60
N LEU A 59 1.54 -9.64 6.19
CA LEU A 59 1.54 -10.79 7.08
C LEU A 59 2.76 -10.78 8.03
N ALA A 60 3.94 -10.40 7.52
CA ALA A 60 5.14 -10.26 8.33
C ALA A 60 4.97 -9.18 9.40
N PHE A 61 4.33 -8.03 9.07
CA PHE A 61 4.02 -6.99 10.04
C PHE A 61 3.06 -7.50 11.12
N ALA A 62 1.94 -8.13 10.74
CA ALA A 62 0.97 -8.68 11.67
C ALA A 62 1.61 -9.74 12.60
N THR A 63 2.44 -10.63 12.04
CA THR A 63 3.21 -11.62 12.79
C THR A 63 4.21 -10.93 13.75
N GLY A 64 4.88 -9.87 13.31
CA GLY A 64 5.76 -9.06 14.13
C GLY A 64 5.02 -8.45 15.35
N VAL A 65 3.83 -7.88 15.15
CA VAL A 65 2.98 -7.37 16.23
C VAL A 65 2.65 -8.49 17.23
N HIS A 66 2.25 -9.66 16.71
CA HIS A 66 1.91 -10.82 17.55
C HIS A 66 3.13 -11.31 18.36
N LEU A 67 4.25 -11.58 17.72
CA LEU A 67 5.45 -12.16 18.35
C LEU A 67 6.11 -11.21 19.34
N LEU A 68 6.24 -9.92 18.98
CA LEU A 68 6.95 -8.95 19.82
C LEU A 68 6.13 -8.50 21.03
N HIS A 69 4.82 -8.40 20.88
CA HIS A 69 3.94 -7.83 21.90
C HIS A 69 2.86 -8.78 22.41
N ARG A 70 2.76 -10.00 21.88
CA ARG A 70 1.73 -11.00 22.20
C ARG A 70 0.31 -10.41 22.19
N ALA A 71 0.03 -9.59 21.18
CA ALA A 71 -1.21 -8.85 21.01
C ALA A 71 -1.97 -9.34 19.78
N THR A 72 -2.58 -10.53 19.85
CA THR A 72 -3.27 -11.18 18.72
C THR A 72 -4.35 -10.30 18.11
N TRP A 73 -5.18 -9.65 18.92
CA TRP A 73 -6.24 -8.78 18.39
C TRP A 73 -5.70 -7.54 17.68
N LEU A 74 -4.55 -6.97 18.14
CA LEU A 74 -3.88 -5.87 17.43
C LEU A 74 -3.22 -6.35 16.12
N ALA A 75 -2.72 -7.58 16.10
CA ALA A 75 -2.21 -8.19 14.87
C ALA A 75 -3.35 -8.34 13.84
N LEU A 76 -4.52 -8.81 14.25
CA LEU A 76 -5.70 -8.88 13.38
C LEU A 76 -6.16 -7.48 12.94
N LEU A 77 -6.22 -6.53 13.87
CA LEU A 77 -6.60 -5.15 13.55
C LEU A 77 -5.63 -4.50 12.56
N SER A 78 -4.34 -4.89 12.56
CA SER A 78 -3.35 -4.36 11.63
C SER A 78 -3.61 -4.73 10.16
N LEU A 79 -4.49 -5.70 9.90
CA LEU A 79 -4.88 -6.06 8.53
C LEU A 79 -5.75 -4.98 7.87
N LEU A 80 -6.48 -4.16 8.65
CA LEU A 80 -7.26 -3.05 8.09
C LEU A 80 -6.35 -2.00 7.42
N PRO A 81 -5.40 -1.37 8.13
CA PRO A 81 -4.47 -0.45 7.47
C PRO A 81 -3.55 -1.16 6.45
N ALA A 82 -3.31 -2.48 6.59
CA ALA A 82 -2.58 -3.26 5.61
C ALA A 82 -3.24 -3.23 4.23
N LEU A 83 -4.57 -3.24 4.16
CA LEU A 83 -5.30 -3.13 2.89
C LEU A 83 -5.03 -1.77 2.21
N PHE A 84 -5.01 -0.68 2.97
CA PHE A 84 -4.67 0.65 2.42
C PHE A 84 -3.22 0.70 1.93
N VAL A 85 -2.28 0.11 2.67
CA VAL A 85 -0.87 0.00 2.26
C VAL A 85 -0.75 -0.83 0.99
N LEU A 86 -1.39 -2.00 0.93
CA LEU A 86 -1.32 -2.90 -0.22
C LEU A 86 -1.92 -2.24 -1.46
N VAL A 87 -3.16 -1.75 -1.37
CA VAL A 87 -3.85 -1.12 -2.49
C VAL A 87 -3.12 0.15 -2.93
N GLY A 88 -2.72 0.99 -1.97
CA GLY A 88 -1.98 2.22 -2.25
C GLY A 88 -0.66 1.96 -2.96
N SER A 89 0.19 1.05 -2.44
CA SER A 89 1.50 0.76 -3.03
C SER A 89 1.40 0.13 -4.43
N VAL A 90 0.43 -0.78 -4.65
CA VAL A 90 0.25 -1.46 -5.95
C VAL A 90 -0.31 -0.51 -7.01
N GLN A 91 -1.22 0.40 -6.64
CA GLN A 91 -1.84 1.32 -7.58
C GLN A 91 -1.01 2.58 -7.84
N LEU A 92 -0.23 3.04 -6.84
CA LEU A 92 0.59 4.24 -6.95
C LEU A 92 1.73 4.07 -7.96
N ALA A 93 2.40 2.92 -7.94
CA ALA A 93 3.58 2.69 -8.75
C ALA A 93 3.37 2.88 -10.27
N PRO A 94 2.34 2.29 -10.91
CA PRO A 94 2.08 2.51 -12.33
C PRO A 94 1.66 3.94 -12.65
N ASP A 95 0.94 4.63 -11.76
CA ASP A 95 0.54 6.01 -11.99
C ASP A 95 1.74 6.96 -11.90
N LEU A 96 2.61 6.79 -10.90
CA LEU A 96 3.88 7.54 -10.82
C LEU A 96 4.76 7.31 -12.06
N ALA A 97 4.84 6.08 -12.54
CA ALA A 97 5.62 5.77 -13.71
C ALA A 97 5.05 6.45 -14.97
N LEU A 98 3.72 6.46 -15.15
CA LEU A 98 3.06 7.18 -16.25
C LEU A 98 3.19 8.69 -16.11
N GLU A 99 3.10 9.26 -14.92
CA GLU A 99 3.29 10.70 -14.72
C GLU A 99 4.72 11.17 -15.03
N GLN A 100 5.74 10.34 -14.71
CA GLN A 100 7.14 10.70 -14.88
C GLN A 100 7.68 10.46 -16.29
N ARG A 101 7.27 9.38 -16.95
CA ARG A 101 7.83 8.96 -18.24
C ARG A 101 6.79 8.74 -19.34
N GLY A 102 5.50 8.83 -19.00
CA GLY A 102 4.42 8.66 -19.97
C GLY A 102 4.35 9.79 -20.99
N VAL A 103 4.06 9.43 -22.21
CA VAL A 103 3.84 10.38 -23.30
C VAL A 103 2.36 10.74 -23.37
N ARG A 104 2.08 12.04 -23.29
CA ARG A 104 0.71 12.57 -23.43
C ARG A 104 0.37 12.73 -24.91
N GLN A 105 -0.77 12.20 -25.33
CA GLN A 105 -1.29 12.38 -26.66
C GLN A 105 -2.80 12.58 -26.68
N GLN A 106 -3.27 13.46 -27.56
CA GLN A 106 -4.71 13.58 -27.81
C GLN A 106 -5.16 12.50 -28.77
N VAL A 107 -6.27 11.86 -28.42
CA VAL A 107 -6.85 10.77 -29.21
C VAL A 107 -8.36 10.93 -29.30
N THR A 108 -8.93 10.39 -30.37
CA THR A 108 -10.39 10.34 -30.56
C THR A 108 -10.86 8.89 -30.44
N ILE A 109 -11.97 8.67 -29.76
CA ILE A 109 -12.60 7.35 -29.66
C ILE A 109 -13.28 7.04 -31.00
N VAL A 110 -12.85 5.97 -31.66
CA VAL A 110 -13.42 5.55 -32.95
C VAL A 110 -14.38 4.38 -32.82
N ASP A 111 -14.26 3.59 -31.76
CA ASP A 111 -15.15 2.48 -31.46
C ASP A 111 -15.23 2.23 -29.96
N ALA A 112 -16.37 1.67 -29.51
CA ALA A 112 -16.63 1.39 -28.10
C ALA A 112 -17.37 0.07 -27.94
N GLU A 113 -16.74 -0.88 -27.30
CA GLU A 113 -17.31 -2.19 -26.97
C GLU A 113 -17.50 -2.35 -25.45
N ALA A 114 -18.64 -2.92 -25.06
CA ALA A 114 -18.93 -3.25 -23.66
C ALA A 114 -19.26 -4.72 -23.50
N THR A 115 -18.48 -5.42 -22.69
CA THR A 115 -18.72 -6.82 -22.33
C THR A 115 -18.82 -6.93 -20.82
N GLY A 116 -20.05 -6.96 -20.31
CA GLY A 116 -20.34 -6.94 -18.87
C GLY A 116 -19.84 -5.66 -18.20
N LYS A 117 -18.85 -5.79 -17.30
CA LYS A 117 -18.21 -4.65 -16.60
C LYS A 117 -16.94 -4.15 -17.29
N ARG A 118 -16.57 -4.72 -18.42
CA ARG A 118 -15.39 -4.33 -19.19
C ARG A 118 -15.82 -3.44 -20.35
N HIS A 119 -15.27 -2.23 -20.41
CA HIS A 119 -15.47 -1.27 -21.50
C HIS A 119 -14.13 -1.09 -22.22
N THR A 120 -14.12 -1.34 -23.52
CA THR A 120 -12.93 -1.26 -24.39
C THR A 120 -13.18 -0.19 -25.44
N PHE A 121 -12.26 0.75 -25.56
CA PHE A 121 -12.34 1.86 -26.51
C PHE A 121 -11.17 1.78 -27.47
N THR A 122 -11.48 1.73 -28.77
CA THR A 122 -10.47 1.83 -29.84
C THR A 122 -10.22 3.31 -30.09
N LEU A 123 -8.94 3.67 -30.14
CA LEU A 123 -8.50 5.06 -30.20
C LEU A 123 -7.77 5.37 -31.50
N ARG A 124 -7.90 6.61 -31.95
CA ARG A 124 -7.15 7.16 -33.08
C ARG A 124 -6.40 8.42 -32.62
N GLY A 125 -5.09 8.41 -32.76
CA GLY A 125 -4.23 9.56 -32.56
C GLY A 125 -3.95 10.34 -33.85
N ALA A 126 -3.09 11.35 -33.79
CA ALA A 126 -2.73 12.19 -34.91
C ALA A 126 -2.04 11.40 -36.05
N THR A 127 -1.30 10.34 -35.74
CA THR A 127 -0.55 9.50 -36.70
C THR A 127 -1.32 8.29 -37.18
N GLY A 128 -2.52 8.03 -36.68
CA GLY A 128 -3.35 6.88 -37.04
C GLY A 128 -4.00 6.18 -35.87
N PRO A 129 -4.59 4.99 -36.10
CA PRO A 129 -5.14 4.20 -35.00
C PRO A 129 -4.05 3.78 -34.02
N LEU A 130 -4.37 3.73 -32.74
CA LEU A 130 -3.50 3.19 -31.70
C LEU A 130 -3.68 1.67 -31.64
N ASP A 131 -2.57 0.95 -31.50
CA ASP A 131 -2.59 -0.51 -31.36
C ASP A 131 -3.15 -0.96 -30.01
N GLU A 132 -3.01 -0.11 -28.98
CA GLU A 132 -3.45 -0.41 -27.64
C GLU A 132 -4.81 0.25 -27.34
N PRO A 133 -5.85 -0.52 -27.00
CA PRO A 133 -7.14 0.03 -26.62
C PRO A 133 -7.15 0.56 -25.19
N LEU A 134 -7.99 1.55 -24.94
CA LEU A 134 -8.26 2.04 -23.58
C LEU A 134 -9.30 1.14 -22.91
N VAL A 135 -8.92 0.49 -21.80
CA VAL A 135 -9.77 -0.49 -21.12
C VAL A 135 -10.16 0.01 -19.74
N TYR A 136 -11.47 0.03 -19.47
CA TYR A 136 -12.04 0.27 -18.14
C TYR A 136 -12.73 -0.96 -17.60
N GLN A 137 -12.66 -1.12 -16.28
CA GLN A 137 -13.43 -2.14 -15.57
C GLN A 137 -14.31 -1.48 -14.50
N GLY A 138 -15.57 -1.87 -14.44
CA GLY A 138 -16.54 -1.35 -13.50
C GLY A 138 -17.68 -0.59 -14.16
N SER A 139 -18.04 0.57 -13.61
CA SER A 139 -19.09 1.42 -14.17
C SER A 139 -18.64 2.04 -15.51
N ALA A 140 -19.58 2.22 -16.43
CA ALA A 140 -19.32 2.87 -17.71
C ALA A 140 -18.68 4.26 -17.51
N PRO A 141 -17.57 4.56 -18.16
CA PRO A 141 -16.83 5.81 -17.94
C PRO A 141 -17.52 7.05 -18.54
N GLY A 142 -18.66 6.89 -19.22
CA GLY A 142 -19.40 7.99 -19.83
C GLY A 142 -18.90 8.45 -21.20
N TYR A 143 -17.84 7.83 -21.72
CA TYR A 143 -17.27 8.16 -23.03
C TYR A 143 -18.15 7.65 -24.18
N ARG A 144 -18.11 8.40 -25.29
CA ARG A 144 -18.83 8.08 -26.54
C ARG A 144 -17.88 8.07 -27.73
N VAL A 145 -18.26 7.35 -28.76
CA VAL A 145 -17.55 7.42 -30.04
C VAL A 145 -17.61 8.86 -30.57
N GLY A 146 -16.46 9.39 -30.96
CA GLY A 146 -16.26 10.78 -31.37
C GLY A 146 -15.71 11.69 -30.28
N ASP A 147 -15.71 11.26 -28.99
CA ASP A 147 -15.10 12.04 -27.93
C ASP A 147 -13.59 12.09 -28.08
N THR A 148 -13.01 13.27 -27.77
CA THR A 148 -11.57 13.48 -27.74
C THR A 148 -11.10 13.51 -26.30
N LEU A 149 -10.06 12.76 -25.98
CA LEU A 149 -9.46 12.70 -24.66
C LEU A 149 -7.93 12.71 -24.72
N THR A 150 -7.30 13.07 -23.63
CA THR A 150 -5.85 12.99 -23.48
C THR A 150 -5.50 11.68 -22.79
N VAL A 151 -4.65 10.89 -23.41
CA VAL A 151 -4.15 9.63 -22.82
C VAL A 151 -2.67 9.72 -22.49
N LEU A 152 -2.28 8.91 -21.51
CA LEU A 152 -0.88 8.65 -21.16
C LEU A 152 -0.53 7.25 -21.62
N SER A 153 0.47 7.15 -22.50
CA SER A 153 1.05 5.90 -22.96
C SER A 153 2.45 5.72 -22.39
N ASP A 154 2.79 4.51 -22.01
CA ASP A 154 4.16 4.14 -21.62
C ASP A 154 4.97 3.88 -22.89
N PRO A 155 6.08 4.62 -23.14
CA PRO A 155 6.90 4.40 -24.34
C PRO A 155 7.51 3.00 -24.41
N ASP A 156 7.67 2.32 -23.26
CA ASP A 156 8.16 0.95 -23.19
C ASP A 156 7.04 -0.11 -23.36
N GLY A 157 5.77 0.30 -23.44
CA GLY A 157 4.61 -0.59 -23.58
C GLY A 157 4.38 -1.53 -22.39
N ARG A 158 4.95 -1.24 -21.21
CA ARG A 158 4.83 -2.09 -20.02
C ARG A 158 3.57 -1.79 -19.23
N ILE A 159 3.12 -0.54 -19.26
CA ILE A 159 1.96 -0.07 -18.51
C ILE A 159 0.86 0.24 -19.52
N ALA A 160 -0.32 -0.35 -19.29
CA ALA A 160 -1.49 -0.13 -20.12
C ALA A 160 -1.85 1.35 -20.19
N LEU A 161 -2.27 1.77 -21.38
CA LEU A 161 -2.71 3.11 -21.72
C LEU A 161 -3.80 3.58 -20.76
N ARG A 162 -3.70 4.82 -20.29
CA ARG A 162 -4.64 5.42 -19.34
C ARG A 162 -5.08 6.81 -19.77
N ASP A 163 -6.31 7.15 -19.40
CA ASP A 163 -6.80 8.52 -19.45
C ASP A 163 -6.01 9.41 -18.49
N ALA A 164 -5.46 10.50 -19.01
CA ALA A 164 -4.61 11.44 -18.23
C ALA A 164 -5.38 12.08 -17.07
N ASP A 165 -6.68 12.35 -17.22
CA ASP A 165 -7.51 12.98 -16.19
C ASP A 165 -7.84 12.01 -15.04
N ARG A 166 -7.62 10.70 -15.24
CA ARG A 166 -7.85 9.65 -14.22
C ARG A 166 -6.57 9.10 -13.60
N VAL A 167 -5.42 9.55 -14.03
CA VAL A 167 -4.16 9.27 -13.36
C VAL A 167 -4.07 10.18 -12.16
N ASP A 168 -4.34 9.63 -10.97
CA ASP A 168 -4.34 10.35 -9.69
C ASP A 168 -3.36 9.66 -8.73
N SER A 169 -2.11 10.07 -8.77
CA SER A 169 -1.09 9.62 -7.82
C SER A 169 -1.34 10.21 -6.43
N ALA A 170 -1.86 11.45 -6.33
CA ALA A 170 -2.06 12.16 -5.07
C ALA A 170 -3.09 11.46 -4.16
N GLY A 171 -4.24 11.04 -4.72
CA GLY A 171 -5.24 10.28 -3.97
C GLY A 171 -4.72 8.93 -3.48
N LYS A 172 -3.87 8.26 -4.28
CA LYS A 172 -3.25 6.98 -3.91
C LYS A 172 -2.18 7.15 -2.83
N VAL A 173 -1.41 8.23 -2.87
CA VAL A 173 -0.47 8.61 -1.80
C VAL A 173 -1.24 8.80 -0.49
N THR A 174 -2.39 9.47 -0.52
CA THR A 174 -3.22 9.67 0.68
C THR A 174 -3.62 8.33 1.31
N GLY A 175 -4.08 7.36 0.52
CA GLY A 175 -4.39 6.01 1.01
C GLY A 175 -3.17 5.31 1.63
N LEU A 176 -2.01 5.42 0.99
CA LEU A 176 -0.75 4.87 1.48
C LEU A 176 -0.32 5.50 2.81
N VAL A 177 -0.42 6.82 2.93
CA VAL A 177 -0.13 7.57 4.16
C VAL A 177 -1.07 7.14 5.29
N LEU A 178 -2.38 7.07 5.04
CA LEU A 178 -3.35 6.61 6.04
C LEU A 178 -3.07 5.19 6.52
N GLY A 179 -2.73 4.28 5.61
CA GLY A 179 -2.34 2.91 5.95
C GLY A 179 -1.07 2.87 6.82
N THR A 180 -0.05 3.65 6.46
CA THR A 180 1.21 3.72 7.20
C THR A 180 1.03 4.33 8.60
N LEU A 181 0.21 5.39 8.71
CA LEU A 181 -0.16 5.98 10.00
C LEU A 181 -0.94 4.98 10.86
N GLY A 182 -1.86 4.22 10.26
CA GLY A 182 -2.59 3.16 10.95
C GLY A 182 -1.65 2.07 11.50
N TRP A 183 -0.68 1.61 10.73
CA TRP A 183 0.34 0.67 11.20
C TRP A 183 1.19 1.25 12.33
N THR A 184 1.62 2.50 12.18
CA THR A 184 2.39 3.19 13.23
C THR A 184 1.60 3.25 14.53
N LEU A 185 0.33 3.64 14.47
CA LEU A 185 -0.55 3.70 15.63
C LEU A 185 -0.70 2.32 16.31
N ILE A 186 -0.92 1.26 15.52
CA ILE A 186 -1.04 -0.10 16.06
C ILE A 186 0.28 -0.56 16.70
N ALA A 187 1.42 -0.27 16.09
CA ALA A 187 2.73 -0.58 16.68
C ALA A 187 2.93 0.12 18.02
N LEU A 188 2.54 1.40 18.11
CA LEU A 188 2.60 2.17 19.37
C LEU A 188 1.67 1.60 20.43
N LEU A 189 0.41 1.32 20.09
CA LEU A 189 -0.57 0.70 21.00
C LEU A 189 -0.09 -0.65 21.50
N ALA A 190 0.47 -1.48 20.64
CA ALA A 190 1.05 -2.77 21.00
C ALA A 190 2.23 -2.60 21.96
N GLY A 191 3.08 -1.59 21.72
CA GLY A 191 4.20 -1.23 22.58
C GLY A 191 3.77 -0.83 23.99
N VAL A 192 2.80 0.09 24.09
CA VAL A 192 2.21 0.55 25.37
C VAL A 192 1.58 -0.63 26.13
N ARG A 193 0.74 -1.43 25.46
CA ARG A 193 0.11 -2.61 26.06
C ARG A 193 1.15 -3.61 26.56
N GLY A 194 2.19 -3.90 25.76
CA GLY A 194 3.27 -4.80 26.15
C GLY A 194 4.07 -4.27 27.36
N HIS A 195 4.20 -2.95 27.50
CA HIS A 195 4.85 -2.32 28.64
C HIS A 195 4.00 -2.44 29.92
N VAL A 196 2.71 -2.08 29.85
CA VAL A 196 1.76 -2.16 30.98
C VAL A 196 1.65 -3.60 31.51
N ARG A 197 1.49 -4.60 30.63
CA ARG A 197 1.41 -6.01 31.04
C ARG A 197 2.64 -6.48 31.82
N ARG A 198 3.82 -6.02 31.46
CA ARG A 198 5.07 -6.38 32.15
C ARG A 198 5.18 -5.72 33.51
N ARG A 199 4.68 -4.50 33.67
CA ARG A 199 4.65 -3.80 34.96
C ARG A 199 3.66 -4.43 35.96
N THR A 200 2.52 -4.92 35.49
CA THR A 200 1.46 -5.48 36.34
C THR A 200 1.67 -6.95 36.69
N GLY A 201 2.77 -7.58 36.27
CA GLY A 201 3.09 -8.99 36.61
C GLY A 201 2.06 -10.02 36.09
N ARG A 202 1.04 -9.61 35.35
CA ARG A 202 0.04 -10.50 34.77
C ARG A 202 0.67 -11.34 33.68
N HIS A 203 1.22 -12.48 34.07
CA HIS A 203 1.49 -13.56 33.14
C HIS A 203 0.17 -13.93 32.48
N ALA A 204 0.17 -13.98 31.15
CA ALA A 204 -1.00 -14.33 30.37
C ALA A 204 -1.46 -15.75 30.69
N GLY A 205 -2.43 -15.89 31.56
CA GLY A 205 -3.38 -16.96 31.45
C GLY A 205 -4.09 -16.78 30.13
N LEU A 206 -4.08 -17.82 29.31
CA LEU A 206 -4.86 -17.96 28.10
C LEU A 206 -6.31 -17.56 28.41
N VAL A 207 -6.77 -16.44 27.90
CA VAL A 207 -8.18 -16.14 27.76
C VAL A 207 -8.42 -16.09 26.27
N PHE A 208 -9.10 -17.14 25.79
CA PHE A 208 -9.65 -17.29 24.45
C PHE A 208 -10.51 -16.09 24.07
#